data_278dd8dbd64ddd36ec307b10fdb48dd9
#
_entry.id   278dd8dbd64ddd36ec307b10fdb48dd9
#
_cell.length_a   1.000
_cell.length_b   1.000
_cell.length_c   1.000
_cell.angle_alpha   90.00
_cell.angle_beta   90.00
_cell.angle_gamma   90.00
#
_symmetry.space_group_name_H-M   'P 1'
#
loop_
_entity.id
_entity.type
_entity.pdbx_description
1 polymer ?
#
loop_
_entity_poly.entity_id
_entity_poly.type
_entity_poly.pdbx_seq_one_letter_code
_entity_poly.pdbx_strand_id
1 'polypeptide(L)'
;MKALLAIVLSSVTLLVAAQGTQGYVTDGSGKIVGTGSGLCLHTGSYEPSNAVKGCDPVVAGKPVPVTLSGDVLFAFDSANLTDAGKSVLDALATKVSGQGFVEGHTDRIGTVGYNKTLSNARAKAVAAYLGTKAKATFVVSGVGSTQPSGKTAQCTGPVNQKLIDCLAPDRRVVVTIIK
;
A
#
# COMPACT_ATOMS: atom_id res chain seq x y z
N MET A 1 45.60 55.14 8.17
CA MET A 1 44.65 54.25 8.84
C MET A 1 44.17 53.23 7.80
N LYS A 2 44.73 52.02 7.84
CA LYS A 2 44.36 50.92 6.88
C LYS A 2 43.36 50.02 7.60
N ALA A 3 42.12 49.95 7.13
CA ALA A 3 41.10 49.06 7.64
C ALA A 3 41.27 47.67 6.95
N LEU A 4 41.57 46.63 7.75
CA LEU A 4 41.58 45.23 7.35
C LEU A 4 40.14 44.70 7.35
N LEU A 5 39.64 44.36 6.17
CA LEU A 5 38.36 43.69 6.01
C LEU A 5 38.59 42.17 6.19
N ALA A 6 38.11 41.63 7.32
CA ALA A 6 38.13 40.18 7.55
C ALA A 6 36.95 39.54 6.84
N ILE A 7 37.22 38.72 5.81
CA ILE A 7 36.24 37.89 5.13
C ILE A 7 36.04 36.63 5.97
N VAL A 8 34.89 36.50 6.62
CA VAL A 8 34.46 35.29 7.29
C VAL A 8 33.90 34.35 6.23
N LEU A 9 34.66 33.31 5.87
CA LEU A 9 34.14 32.21 5.07
C LEU A 9 33.24 31.35 5.96
N SER A 10 31.95 31.51 5.82
CA SER A 10 30.96 30.62 6.40
C SER A 10 30.91 29.34 5.59
N SER A 11 31.51 28.26 6.13
CA SER A 11 31.43 26.91 5.57
C SER A 11 29.99 26.39 5.79
N VAL A 12 29.18 26.42 4.75
CA VAL A 12 27.89 25.71 4.69
C VAL A 12 28.21 24.22 4.58
N THR A 13 28.17 23.53 5.71
CA THR A 13 28.14 22.05 5.71
C THR A 13 26.79 21.62 5.19
N LEU A 14 26.76 21.16 3.91
CA LEU A 14 25.63 20.42 3.36
C LEU A 14 25.51 19.13 4.20
N LEU A 15 24.51 19.10 5.09
CA LEU A 15 23.98 17.87 5.64
C LEU A 15 23.37 17.08 4.47
N VAL A 16 24.13 16.16 3.90
CA VAL A 16 23.58 15.10 3.05
C VAL A 16 22.71 14.27 4.00
N ALA A 17 21.42 14.52 3.99
CA ALA A 17 20.47 13.66 4.65
C ALA A 17 20.67 12.25 4.09
N ALA A 18 21.06 11.32 4.96
CA ALA A 18 21.14 9.90 4.63
C ALA A 18 19.74 9.48 4.14
N GLN A 19 19.59 9.30 2.83
CA GLN A 19 18.34 8.85 2.24
C GLN A 19 18.10 7.42 2.68
N GLY A 20 17.26 7.28 3.69
CA GLY A 20 16.20 6.32 3.73
C GLY A 20 16.56 4.85 3.89
N THR A 21 16.98 4.40 5.11
CA THR A 21 16.73 3.02 5.57
C THR A 21 15.37 2.94 6.30
N GLN A 22 14.58 4.01 6.30
CA GLN A 22 13.27 4.04 6.94
C GLN A 22 12.35 2.98 6.29
N GLY A 23 11.79 2.10 7.09
CA GLY A 23 10.97 1.00 6.59
C GLY A 23 11.70 -0.31 6.35
N TYR A 24 13.03 -0.36 6.55
CA TYR A 24 13.85 -1.56 6.40
C TYR A 24 14.49 -1.99 7.70
N VAL A 25 14.68 -3.30 7.84
CA VAL A 25 15.52 -3.85 8.90
C VAL A 25 17.00 -3.63 8.51
N THR A 26 17.77 -3.04 9.41
CA THR A 26 19.20 -2.81 9.21
C THR A 26 20.02 -3.64 10.20
N ASP A 27 21.22 -4.05 9.79
CA ASP A 27 22.21 -4.64 10.69
C ASP A 27 22.87 -3.57 11.59
N GLY A 28 23.76 -4.00 12.47
CA GLY A 28 24.47 -3.10 13.40
C GLY A 28 25.37 -2.05 12.74
N SER A 29 25.63 -2.16 11.43
CA SER A 29 26.35 -1.17 10.63
C SER A 29 25.44 -0.20 9.86
N GLY A 30 24.13 -0.37 9.96
CA GLY A 30 23.14 0.41 9.23
C GLY A 30 22.88 -0.07 7.80
N LYS A 31 23.39 -1.24 7.41
CA LYS A 31 23.14 -1.85 6.10
C LYS A 31 21.81 -2.61 6.12
N ILE A 32 21.00 -2.43 5.05
CA ILE A 32 19.73 -3.13 4.90
C ILE A 32 19.95 -4.64 4.82
N VAL A 33 19.20 -5.40 5.64
CA VAL A 33 19.25 -6.86 5.67
C VAL A 33 18.41 -7.42 4.52
N GLY A 34 19.08 -8.18 3.63
CA GLY A 34 18.43 -8.89 2.54
C GLY A 34 18.13 -10.35 2.91
N THR A 35 17.14 -10.93 2.25
CA THR A 35 16.89 -12.38 2.24
C THR A 35 17.82 -13.06 1.23
N GLY A 36 18.05 -14.36 1.35
CA GLY A 36 18.83 -15.14 0.37
C GLY A 36 18.23 -15.16 -1.05
N SER A 37 17.00 -14.69 -1.22
CA SER A 37 16.31 -14.55 -2.51
C SER A 37 16.42 -13.15 -3.14
N GLY A 38 17.25 -12.26 -2.56
CA GLY A 38 17.45 -10.90 -3.08
C GLY A 38 16.39 -9.88 -2.70
N LEU A 39 15.42 -10.24 -1.85
CA LEU A 39 14.45 -9.31 -1.27
C LEU A 39 15.01 -8.71 0.02
N CYS A 40 14.59 -7.51 0.39
CA CYS A 40 14.97 -6.89 1.64
C CYS A 40 13.89 -7.06 2.71
N LEU A 41 14.31 -7.11 3.98
CA LEU A 41 13.37 -7.21 5.10
C LEU A 41 12.81 -5.84 5.43
N HIS A 42 11.47 -5.74 5.46
CA HIS A 42 10.75 -4.52 5.80
C HIS A 42 10.39 -4.51 7.30
N THR A 43 10.36 -3.31 7.86
CA THR A 43 9.73 -3.04 9.16
C THR A 43 8.25 -2.73 8.97
N GLY A 44 7.48 -2.62 10.06
CA GLY A 44 6.08 -2.20 10.01
C GLY A 44 5.84 -0.77 9.51
N SER A 45 6.90 0.02 9.35
CA SER A 45 6.87 1.41 8.85
C SER A 45 7.31 1.53 7.39
N TYR A 46 7.43 0.41 6.66
CA TYR A 46 7.73 0.45 5.24
C TYR A 46 6.59 1.11 4.45
N GLU A 47 6.99 2.05 3.61
CA GLU A 47 6.12 2.69 2.62
C GLU A 47 6.73 2.53 1.23
N PRO A 48 5.94 2.27 0.17
CA PRO A 48 6.46 2.13 -1.19
C PRO A 48 7.26 3.34 -1.70
N SER A 49 6.98 4.52 -1.14
CA SER A 49 7.74 5.75 -1.40
C SER A 49 9.16 5.73 -0.85
N ASN A 50 9.44 4.82 0.09
CA ASN A 50 10.76 4.62 0.69
C ASN A 50 11.54 3.48 0.04
N ALA A 51 11.05 2.93 -1.09
CA ALA A 51 11.66 1.83 -1.80
C ALA A 51 13.11 2.12 -2.19
N VAL A 52 14.02 1.21 -1.85
CA VAL A 52 15.46 1.33 -2.15
C VAL A 52 15.79 0.49 -3.38
N LYS A 53 16.48 1.12 -4.34
CA LYS A 53 16.94 0.43 -5.56
C LYS A 53 17.83 -0.77 -5.20
N GLY A 54 17.45 -1.94 -5.72
CA GLY A 54 18.15 -3.20 -5.46
C GLY A 54 17.52 -4.04 -4.34
N CYS A 55 16.61 -3.46 -3.54
CA CYS A 55 15.79 -4.16 -2.54
C CYS A 55 14.37 -4.38 -3.05
N ASP A 56 13.79 -3.30 -3.56
CA ASP A 56 12.42 -3.26 -4.06
C ASP A 56 12.39 -2.57 -5.43
N PRO A 57 11.36 -2.80 -6.21
CA PRO A 57 11.14 -2.01 -7.40
C PRO A 57 10.98 -0.54 -7.00
N VAL A 58 12.00 0.28 -7.30
CA VAL A 58 11.94 1.74 -7.09
C VAL A 58 10.94 2.30 -8.09
N VAL A 59 9.81 2.72 -7.60
CA VAL A 59 8.77 3.35 -8.41
C VAL A 59 9.05 4.85 -8.50
N ALA A 60 9.58 5.27 -9.63
CA ALA A 60 9.73 6.70 -9.93
C ALA A 60 8.35 7.29 -10.19
N GLY A 61 7.84 8.11 -9.25
CA GLY A 61 6.55 8.77 -9.39
C GLY A 61 5.84 8.94 -8.04
N LYS A 62 4.81 9.78 -8.04
CA LYS A 62 3.99 9.99 -6.84
C LYS A 62 2.94 8.89 -6.72
N PRO A 63 2.87 8.15 -5.59
CA PRO A 63 1.82 7.17 -5.38
C PRO A 63 0.45 7.85 -5.22
N VAL A 64 -0.53 7.40 -5.99
CA VAL A 64 -1.92 7.88 -5.93
C VAL A 64 -2.81 6.69 -5.53
N PRO A 65 -3.30 6.65 -4.29
CA PRO A 65 -4.19 5.59 -3.85
C PRO A 65 -5.62 5.80 -4.37
N VAL A 66 -6.22 4.75 -4.89
CA VAL A 66 -7.62 4.66 -5.29
C VAL A 66 -8.30 3.61 -4.44
N THR A 67 -9.24 4.00 -3.60
CA THR A 67 -9.99 3.09 -2.75
C THR A 67 -11.26 2.61 -3.44
N LEU A 68 -11.44 1.30 -3.52
CA LEU A 68 -12.58 0.64 -4.14
C LEU A 68 -13.38 -0.12 -3.07
N SER A 69 -14.71 -0.01 -3.10
CA SER A 69 -15.59 -0.75 -2.18
C SER A 69 -15.52 -2.25 -2.45
N GLY A 70 -15.28 -3.04 -1.41
CA GLY A 70 -15.30 -4.50 -1.50
C GLY A 70 -16.69 -5.05 -1.83
N ASP A 71 -17.75 -4.40 -1.33
CA ASP A 71 -19.14 -4.83 -1.56
C ASP A 71 -19.61 -4.59 -3.00
N VAL A 72 -18.97 -3.64 -3.71
CA VAL A 72 -19.19 -3.45 -5.15
C VAL A 72 -18.36 -4.45 -5.97
N LEU A 73 -17.11 -4.67 -5.56
CA LEU A 73 -16.19 -5.52 -6.31
C LEU A 73 -16.54 -6.99 -6.23
N PHE A 74 -17.03 -7.48 -5.08
CA PHE A 74 -17.17 -8.90 -4.81
C PHE A 74 -18.55 -9.25 -4.27
N ALA A 75 -19.00 -10.48 -4.55
CA ALA A 75 -20.12 -11.06 -3.83
C ALA A 75 -19.76 -11.30 -2.36
N PHE A 76 -20.79 -11.50 -1.52
CA PHE A 76 -20.62 -11.82 -0.11
C PHE A 76 -19.69 -13.04 0.07
N ASP A 77 -18.75 -12.92 0.99
CA ASP A 77 -17.79 -13.98 1.35
C ASP A 77 -17.01 -14.56 0.15
N SER A 78 -16.72 -13.75 -0.85
CA SER A 78 -16.13 -14.17 -2.12
C SER A 78 -14.98 -13.25 -2.53
N ALA A 79 -14.09 -13.80 -3.36
CA ALA A 79 -13.09 -13.07 -4.13
C ALA A 79 -13.42 -13.06 -5.64
N ASN A 80 -14.59 -13.56 -6.05
CA ASN A 80 -15.05 -13.50 -7.43
C ASN A 80 -15.58 -12.11 -7.73
N LEU A 81 -15.04 -11.48 -8.77
CA LEU A 81 -15.47 -10.15 -9.21
C LEU A 81 -16.91 -10.20 -9.76
N THR A 82 -17.73 -9.28 -9.29
CA THR A 82 -19.06 -9.00 -9.86
C THR A 82 -18.94 -8.27 -11.19
N ASP A 83 -20.00 -8.22 -11.98
CA ASP A 83 -20.02 -7.45 -13.23
C ASP A 83 -19.94 -5.93 -12.95
N ALA A 84 -20.55 -5.46 -11.87
CA ALA A 84 -20.39 -4.09 -11.39
C ALA A 84 -18.91 -3.81 -11.01
N GLY A 85 -18.28 -4.75 -10.31
CA GLY A 85 -16.86 -4.67 -9.96
C GLY A 85 -15.95 -4.62 -11.19
N LYS A 86 -16.22 -5.46 -12.20
CA LYS A 86 -15.47 -5.43 -13.47
C LYS A 86 -15.61 -4.09 -14.18
N SER A 87 -16.82 -3.52 -14.22
CA SER A 87 -17.06 -2.21 -14.83
C SER A 87 -16.27 -1.08 -14.14
N VAL A 88 -16.20 -1.10 -12.80
CA VAL A 88 -15.37 -0.17 -12.03
C VAL A 88 -13.89 -0.35 -12.35
N LEU A 89 -13.42 -1.59 -12.44
CA LEU A 89 -12.03 -1.90 -12.76
C LEU A 89 -11.68 -1.57 -14.23
N ASP A 90 -12.59 -1.72 -15.18
CA ASP A 90 -12.39 -1.29 -16.57
C ASP A 90 -12.18 0.23 -16.65
N ALA A 91 -12.96 1.01 -15.93
CA ALA A 91 -12.79 2.47 -15.83
C ALA A 91 -11.47 2.85 -15.16
N LEU A 92 -11.00 2.07 -14.18
CA LEU A 92 -9.72 2.29 -13.53
C LEU A 92 -8.55 1.92 -14.45
N ALA A 93 -8.66 0.82 -15.21
CA ALA A 93 -7.61 0.30 -16.10
C ALA A 93 -7.16 1.35 -17.13
N THR A 94 -8.05 2.24 -17.57
CA THR A 94 -7.70 3.34 -18.50
C THR A 94 -6.73 4.36 -17.91
N LYS A 95 -6.59 4.40 -16.58
CA LYS A 95 -5.78 5.37 -15.83
C LYS A 95 -4.51 4.76 -15.24
N VAL A 96 -4.33 3.45 -15.41
CA VAL A 96 -3.24 2.68 -14.78
C VAL A 96 -2.22 2.26 -15.82
N SER A 97 -0.95 2.48 -15.54
CA SER A 97 0.18 2.00 -16.35
C SER A 97 1.41 1.79 -15.45
N GLY A 98 2.37 0.97 -15.92
CA GLY A 98 3.62 0.74 -15.20
C GLY A 98 3.47 -0.18 -13.99
N GLN A 99 3.97 0.25 -12.85
CA GLN A 99 3.89 -0.51 -11.60
C GLN A 99 2.88 0.09 -10.64
N GLY A 100 2.26 -0.76 -9.82
CA GLY A 100 1.33 -0.35 -8.78
C GLY A 100 1.25 -1.37 -7.66
N PHE A 101 0.44 -1.07 -6.66
CA PHE A 101 0.19 -1.92 -5.51
C PHE A 101 -1.32 -2.15 -5.40
N VAL A 102 -1.70 -3.37 -5.00
CA VAL A 102 -3.09 -3.71 -4.70
C VAL A 102 -3.14 -4.31 -3.31
N GLU A 103 -3.80 -3.61 -2.40
CA GLU A 103 -3.94 -4.05 -1.02
C GLU A 103 -5.41 -4.32 -0.69
N GLY A 104 -5.68 -5.54 -0.20
CA GLY A 104 -7.02 -5.97 0.22
C GLY A 104 -7.22 -5.85 1.72
N HIS A 105 -8.41 -5.39 2.11
CA HIS A 105 -8.85 -5.24 3.49
C HIS A 105 -10.19 -5.93 3.71
N THR A 106 -10.41 -6.38 4.94
CA THR A 106 -11.71 -6.86 5.44
C THR A 106 -12.13 -6.04 6.64
N ASP A 107 -13.39 -6.14 7.02
CA ASP A 107 -13.80 -5.75 8.36
C ASP A 107 -13.31 -6.75 9.41
N ARG A 108 -13.61 -6.47 10.69
CA ARG A 108 -13.15 -7.27 11.82
C ARG A 108 -14.01 -8.51 12.13
N ILE A 109 -15.09 -8.74 11.38
CA ILE A 109 -15.95 -9.93 11.58
C ILE A 109 -15.21 -11.14 11.03
N GLY A 110 -15.19 -12.22 11.81
CA GLY A 110 -14.46 -13.45 11.48
C GLY A 110 -13.07 -13.53 12.13
N THR A 111 -12.33 -14.58 11.81
CA THR A 111 -10.99 -14.80 12.38
C THR A 111 -9.93 -14.02 11.62
N VAL A 112 -8.83 -13.67 12.31
CA VAL A 112 -7.71 -12.95 11.70
C VAL A 112 -7.12 -13.71 10.52
N GLY A 113 -6.92 -15.03 10.66
CA GLY A 113 -6.38 -15.90 9.61
C GLY A 113 -7.28 -15.95 8.38
N TYR A 114 -8.57 -16.11 8.59
CA TYR A 114 -9.57 -16.09 7.51
C TYR A 114 -9.55 -14.75 6.76
N ASN A 115 -9.65 -13.65 7.49
CA ASN A 115 -9.63 -12.30 6.93
C ASN A 115 -8.34 -12.00 6.15
N LYS A 116 -7.21 -12.47 6.64
CA LYS A 116 -5.92 -12.36 5.92
C LYS A 116 -5.97 -13.10 4.58
N THR A 117 -6.50 -14.32 4.56
CA THR A 117 -6.62 -15.13 3.35
C THR A 117 -7.60 -14.50 2.37
N LEU A 118 -8.79 -14.08 2.82
CA LEU A 118 -9.82 -13.47 1.99
C LEU A 118 -9.34 -12.15 1.36
N SER A 119 -8.73 -11.27 2.16
CA SER A 119 -8.21 -10.00 1.68
C SER A 119 -7.13 -10.19 0.61
N ASN A 120 -6.23 -11.17 0.79
CA ASN A 120 -5.21 -11.49 -0.19
C ASN A 120 -5.81 -12.06 -1.49
N ALA A 121 -6.81 -12.95 -1.39
CA ALA A 121 -7.50 -13.49 -2.55
C ALA A 121 -8.21 -12.38 -3.37
N ARG A 122 -8.87 -11.44 -2.68
CA ARG A 122 -9.51 -10.27 -3.28
C ARG A 122 -8.51 -9.35 -3.98
N ALA A 123 -7.41 -9.03 -3.33
CA ALA A 123 -6.36 -8.21 -3.93
C ALA A 123 -5.76 -8.89 -5.17
N LYS A 124 -5.52 -10.21 -5.13
CA LYS A 124 -5.07 -10.99 -6.30
C LYS A 124 -6.07 -10.94 -7.45
N ALA A 125 -7.37 -11.09 -7.19
CA ALA A 125 -8.40 -11.03 -8.22
C ALA A 125 -8.45 -9.66 -8.92
N VAL A 126 -8.33 -8.56 -8.17
CA VAL A 126 -8.26 -7.20 -8.72
C VAL A 126 -7.00 -7.01 -9.55
N ALA A 127 -5.83 -7.40 -9.02
CA ALA A 127 -4.56 -7.26 -9.72
C ALA A 127 -4.52 -8.06 -11.02
N ALA A 128 -5.02 -9.31 -10.99
CA ALA A 128 -5.11 -10.16 -12.17
C ALA A 128 -6.02 -9.54 -13.23
N TYR A 129 -7.19 -9.04 -12.84
CA TYR A 129 -8.12 -8.40 -13.77
C TYR A 129 -7.53 -7.13 -14.40
N LEU A 130 -6.98 -6.24 -13.59
CA LEU A 130 -6.32 -5.02 -14.09
C LEU A 130 -5.13 -5.34 -15.00
N GLY A 131 -4.36 -6.38 -14.70
CA GLY A 131 -3.23 -6.83 -15.52
C GLY A 131 -3.64 -7.32 -16.91
N THR A 132 -4.89 -7.80 -17.09
CA THR A 132 -5.42 -8.16 -18.42
C THR A 132 -5.88 -6.97 -19.25
N LYS A 133 -6.15 -5.82 -18.61
CA LYS A 133 -6.76 -4.63 -19.24
C LYS A 133 -5.78 -3.46 -19.37
N ALA A 134 -4.81 -3.37 -18.49
CA ALA A 134 -3.83 -2.28 -18.44
C ALA A 134 -2.40 -2.81 -18.68
N LYS A 135 -1.52 -1.96 -19.22
CA LYS A 135 -0.08 -2.26 -19.31
C LYS A 135 0.57 -2.00 -17.95
N ALA A 136 0.20 -2.80 -16.95
CA ALA A 136 0.63 -2.61 -15.57
C ALA A 136 0.94 -3.94 -14.88
N THR A 137 1.86 -3.89 -13.93
CA THR A 137 2.19 -4.98 -13.01
C THR A 137 1.90 -4.53 -11.58
N PHE A 138 1.47 -5.46 -10.72
CA PHE A 138 1.05 -5.12 -9.37
C PHE A 138 1.76 -5.96 -8.33
N VAL A 139 2.25 -5.31 -7.28
CA VAL A 139 2.58 -5.97 -6.02
C VAL A 139 1.28 -6.11 -5.23
N VAL A 140 1.03 -7.31 -4.69
CA VAL A 140 -0.25 -7.65 -4.07
C VAL A 140 -0.05 -7.98 -2.61
N SER A 141 -0.86 -7.39 -1.75
CA SER A 141 -0.95 -7.73 -0.33
C SER A 141 -2.40 -7.82 0.14
N GLY A 142 -2.63 -8.65 1.15
CA GLY A 142 -3.88 -8.65 1.89
C GLY A 142 -3.56 -8.45 3.36
N VAL A 143 -4.13 -7.45 4.01
CA VAL A 143 -3.85 -7.12 5.42
C VAL A 143 -4.96 -7.60 6.37
N GLY A 144 -6.03 -8.18 5.84
CA GLY A 144 -7.18 -8.59 6.64
C GLY A 144 -7.84 -7.39 7.31
N SER A 145 -8.16 -7.53 8.59
CA SER A 145 -8.81 -6.50 9.41
C SER A 145 -7.84 -5.64 10.23
N THR A 146 -6.53 -5.77 10.01
CA THR A 146 -5.51 -5.10 10.86
C THR A 146 -5.39 -3.60 10.62
N GLN A 147 -5.93 -3.11 9.50
CA GLN A 147 -5.89 -1.70 9.12
C GLN A 147 -7.30 -1.20 8.80
N PRO A 148 -8.11 -0.87 9.82
CA PRO A 148 -9.44 -0.30 9.62
C PRO A 148 -9.37 1.05 8.90
N SER A 149 -10.45 1.43 8.22
CA SER A 149 -10.52 2.67 7.42
C SER A 149 -10.50 3.97 8.25
N GLY A 150 -10.57 3.86 9.56
CA GLY A 150 -10.76 5.00 10.47
C GLY A 150 -12.19 5.53 10.53
N LYS A 151 -13.05 5.15 9.59
CA LYS A 151 -14.47 5.54 9.55
C LYS A 151 -15.39 4.65 10.39
N THR A 152 -14.86 3.57 10.93
CA THR A 152 -15.61 2.49 11.58
C THR A 152 -15.32 2.40 13.08
N ALA A 153 -14.58 3.35 13.65
CA ALA A 153 -14.22 3.36 15.07
C ALA A 153 -15.45 3.35 16.01
N GLN A 154 -16.56 3.98 15.59
CA GLN A 154 -17.82 4.02 16.34
C GLN A 154 -18.72 2.80 16.10
N CYS A 155 -18.37 1.91 15.17
CA CYS A 155 -19.16 0.73 14.84
C CYS A 155 -18.99 -0.33 15.95
N THR A 156 -19.88 -0.37 16.93
CA THR A 156 -19.81 -1.27 18.09
C THR A 156 -21.12 -2.07 18.24
N GLY A 157 -21.09 -3.13 19.06
CA GLY A 157 -22.25 -3.93 19.39
C GLY A 157 -22.19 -5.37 18.84
N PRO A 158 -23.29 -6.14 18.98
CA PRO A 158 -23.37 -7.52 18.51
C PRO A 158 -23.35 -7.59 16.99
N VAL A 159 -22.89 -8.73 16.46
CA VAL A 159 -22.90 -8.97 15.02
C VAL A 159 -24.34 -9.11 14.53
N ASN A 160 -24.79 -8.11 13.82
CA ASN A 160 -26.09 -8.01 13.17
C ASN A 160 -25.97 -7.13 11.92
N GLN A 161 -27.05 -6.98 11.15
CA GLN A 161 -27.03 -6.21 9.90
C GLN A 161 -26.55 -4.77 10.11
N LYS A 162 -26.96 -4.11 11.19
CA LYS A 162 -26.54 -2.73 11.50
C LYS A 162 -25.03 -2.61 11.69
N LEU A 163 -24.40 -3.58 12.37
CA LEU A 163 -22.95 -3.61 12.53
C LEU A 163 -22.25 -3.91 11.19
N ILE A 164 -22.77 -4.87 10.41
CA ILE A 164 -22.24 -5.24 9.10
C ILE A 164 -22.24 -4.03 8.17
N ASP A 165 -23.33 -3.28 8.10
CA ASP A 165 -23.46 -2.07 7.27
C ASP A 165 -22.50 -0.96 7.76
N CYS A 166 -22.39 -0.79 9.08
CA CYS A 166 -21.47 0.18 9.67
C CYS A 166 -20.01 -0.11 9.30
N LEU A 167 -19.63 -1.37 9.22
CA LEU A 167 -18.27 -1.83 8.92
C LEU A 167 -17.94 -1.86 7.41
N ALA A 168 -18.90 -1.57 6.53
CA ALA A 168 -18.71 -1.57 5.08
C ALA A 168 -17.46 -0.79 4.59
N PRO A 169 -17.08 0.38 5.15
CA PRO A 169 -15.88 1.09 4.75
C PRO A 169 -14.56 0.33 4.97
N ASP A 170 -14.54 -0.66 5.85
CA ASP A 170 -13.34 -1.49 6.08
C ASP A 170 -13.17 -2.54 4.98
N ARG A 171 -14.28 -3.02 4.39
CA ARG A 171 -14.27 -3.95 3.26
C ARG A 171 -13.92 -3.21 1.98
N ARG A 172 -12.63 -3.12 1.67
CA ARG A 172 -12.12 -2.34 0.54
C ARG A 172 -10.90 -2.98 -0.11
N VAL A 173 -10.63 -2.57 -1.33
CA VAL A 173 -9.33 -2.76 -2.00
C VAL A 173 -8.75 -1.41 -2.33
N VAL A 174 -7.49 -1.21 -1.99
CA VAL A 174 -6.73 0.00 -2.33
C VAL A 174 -5.80 -0.33 -3.48
N VAL A 175 -5.96 0.36 -4.60
CA VAL A 175 -5.06 0.28 -5.75
C VAL A 175 -4.21 1.55 -5.75
N THR A 176 -2.92 1.41 -5.49
CA THR A 176 -1.98 2.54 -5.55
C THR A 176 -1.31 2.56 -6.92
N ILE A 177 -1.56 3.61 -7.66
CA ILE A 177 -0.99 3.88 -8.98
C ILE A 177 0.21 4.79 -8.81
N ILE A 178 1.29 4.50 -9.52
CA ILE A 178 2.46 5.36 -9.55
C ILE A 178 2.37 6.25 -10.80
N LYS A 179 2.35 7.56 -10.61
CA LYS A 179 2.29 8.57 -11.69
C LYS A 179 3.50 9.47 -11.68
#